data_83a891be1c9139aa54ba53c1621e865d
#
_entry.id   83a891be1c9139aa54ba53c1621e865d
#
_cell.length_a   1.000
_cell.length_b   1.000
_cell.length_c   1.000
_cell.angle_alpha   90.00
_cell.angle_beta   90.00
_cell.angle_gamma   90.00
#
_symmetry.space_group_name_H-M   'P 1'
#
loop_
_entity.id
_entity.type
_entity.pdbx_description
1 polymer ?
#
loop_
_entity_poly.entity_id
_entity_poly.type
_entity_poly.pdbx_seq_one_letter_code
_entity_poly.pdbx_strand_id
1 'polypeptide(L)'
;MKKISFIFLIIILLLSGCTSHNTEENNKIIDNIISYDNNYSYDFLNYISNNYGMSVIKEIKDSYASNNYDDKLWHSITGKSIKVLRDNYNKEYEKIDNVKVLDKKDKVTLSFVGDISLADNFDIMPYYDKRGEGVYGILSKEVVDIMNNADIMVANNEFTISDRGSPLNKQYTFRASPSRLNIYKEMGVDLVSIANNHIYDYGEEAFQDSLKYLKEYDIPYVGAGTNIEEAKRAFYCIAGGYKISFISASRAEKNIITPGATSTSSGIFRCYDNELLINTIKEEKEKSDYVILLIHWGKEDSHELEEVMLKTSKEYVDAGADLVVGSHAHLLQGMEFYKDKLIAYNLGDFIFNRETKDTGILNVNILNDGSMTYDFIPCIQKDYKTSILSDNDRLRVLNNMNNYSINAIFNTDGSIRER
;
A
#
# COMPACT_ATOMS: atom_id res chain seq x y z
N MET A 1 -39.67 49.51 -14.78
CA MET A 1 -38.67 48.48 -14.94
C MET A 1 -37.44 49.01 -15.67
N LYS A 2 -36.67 49.94 -15.13
CA LYS A 2 -35.40 50.45 -15.70
C LYS A 2 -34.55 51.18 -14.63
N LYS A 3 -34.37 50.63 -13.42
CA LYS A 3 -33.49 51.24 -12.39
C LYS A 3 -32.60 50.23 -11.62
N ILE A 4 -32.51 48.96 -12.03
CA ILE A 4 -31.70 47.95 -11.34
C ILE A 4 -30.36 47.67 -12.05
N SER A 5 -30.19 48.18 -13.31
CA SER A 5 -29.00 47.87 -14.14
C SER A 5 -27.78 48.77 -13.88
N PHE A 6 -27.88 49.84 -13.07
CA PHE A 6 -26.79 50.80 -12.91
C PHE A 6 -25.94 50.62 -11.65
N ILE A 7 -26.49 49.89 -10.65
CA ILE A 7 -25.75 49.64 -9.40
C ILE A 7 -24.82 48.44 -9.51
N PHE A 8 -25.13 47.50 -10.41
CA PHE A 8 -24.25 46.32 -10.64
C PHE A 8 -22.98 46.63 -11.43
N LEU A 9 -23.00 47.69 -12.27
CA LEU A 9 -21.84 48.10 -13.09
C LEU A 9 -20.82 48.94 -12.30
N ILE A 10 -21.23 49.58 -11.18
CA ILE A 10 -20.31 50.37 -10.34
C ILE A 10 -19.59 49.48 -9.33
N ILE A 11 -20.19 48.34 -8.90
CA ILE A 11 -19.55 47.35 -8.00
C ILE A 11 -18.48 46.55 -8.79
N ILE A 12 -18.68 46.28 -10.07
CA ILE A 12 -17.67 45.57 -10.91
C ILE A 12 -16.46 46.49 -11.19
N LEU A 13 -16.63 47.80 -11.29
CA LEU A 13 -15.55 48.78 -11.54
C LEU A 13 -14.75 49.14 -10.26
N LEU A 14 -15.32 48.92 -9.06
CA LEU A 14 -14.58 49.10 -7.81
C LEU A 14 -13.82 47.81 -7.37
N LEU A 15 -14.19 46.63 -7.87
CA LEU A 15 -13.45 45.39 -7.68
C LEU A 15 -12.29 45.25 -8.69
N SER A 16 -12.36 45.87 -9.87
CA SER A 16 -11.28 45.84 -10.87
C SER A 16 -10.09 46.74 -10.54
N GLY A 17 -10.29 47.78 -9.71
CA GLY A 17 -9.20 48.67 -9.28
C GLY A 17 -8.31 48.14 -8.15
N CYS A 18 -8.80 47.23 -7.32
CA CYS A 18 -8.00 46.59 -6.29
C CYS A 18 -7.28 45.30 -6.76
N THR A 19 -7.68 44.73 -7.89
CA THR A 19 -7.11 43.48 -8.40
C THR A 19 -5.81 43.67 -9.20
N SER A 20 -5.56 44.84 -9.79
CA SER A 20 -4.40 45.04 -10.67
C SER A 20 -3.08 45.23 -9.89
N HIS A 21 -3.10 45.87 -8.70
CA HIS A 21 -1.89 46.05 -7.88
C HIS A 21 -1.49 44.74 -7.15
N ASN A 22 -2.47 43.93 -6.76
CA ASN A 22 -2.23 42.63 -6.15
C ASN A 22 -1.73 41.58 -7.17
N THR A 23 -2.15 41.68 -8.44
CA THR A 23 -1.71 40.74 -9.49
C THR A 23 -0.24 40.88 -9.84
N GLU A 24 0.27 42.10 -9.92
CA GLU A 24 1.68 42.35 -10.29
C GLU A 24 2.66 41.93 -9.17
N GLU A 25 2.29 42.16 -7.91
CA GLU A 25 3.05 41.70 -6.76
C GLU A 25 2.99 40.17 -6.60
N ASN A 26 1.82 39.57 -6.82
CA ASN A 26 1.62 38.12 -6.79
C ASN A 26 2.43 37.42 -7.88
N ASN A 27 2.44 37.98 -9.10
CA ASN A 27 3.21 37.46 -10.22
C ASN A 27 4.72 37.46 -9.93
N LYS A 28 5.25 38.54 -9.33
CA LYS A 28 6.67 38.57 -8.89
C LYS A 28 7.01 37.52 -7.86
N ILE A 29 6.09 37.19 -6.97
CA ILE A 29 6.31 36.15 -5.98
C ILE A 29 6.35 34.76 -6.64
N ILE A 30 5.45 34.49 -7.58
CA ILE A 30 5.42 33.26 -8.37
C ILE A 30 6.69 33.13 -9.23
N ASP A 31 7.10 34.21 -9.94
CA ASP A 31 8.32 34.23 -10.74
C ASP A 31 9.56 33.88 -9.92
N ASN A 32 9.63 34.35 -8.67
CA ASN A 32 10.73 34.02 -7.76
C ASN A 32 10.76 32.53 -7.43
N ILE A 33 9.61 31.89 -7.14
CA ILE A 33 9.56 30.43 -6.85
C ILE A 33 10.02 29.66 -8.08
N ILE A 34 9.51 29.97 -9.27
CA ILE A 34 9.89 29.33 -10.53
C ILE A 34 11.40 29.51 -10.80
N SER A 35 12.00 30.63 -10.39
CA SER A 35 13.44 30.84 -10.51
C SER A 35 14.27 29.97 -9.56
N TYR A 36 13.71 29.58 -8.41
CA TYR A 36 14.36 28.65 -7.48
C TYR A 36 14.19 27.19 -7.87
N ASP A 37 12.99 26.85 -8.40
CA ASP A 37 12.66 25.47 -8.81
C ASP A 37 11.76 25.51 -10.06
N ASN A 38 12.31 25.12 -11.20
CA ASN A 38 11.62 25.07 -12.49
C ASN A 38 10.61 23.92 -12.63
N ASN A 39 10.49 23.06 -11.62
CA ASN A 39 9.42 22.05 -11.58
C ASN A 39 8.05 22.65 -11.24
N TYR A 40 7.98 23.92 -10.80
CA TYR A 40 6.72 24.62 -10.60
C TYR A 40 6.28 25.36 -11.88
N SER A 41 5.01 25.16 -12.27
CA SER A 41 4.39 25.95 -13.31
C SER A 41 3.63 27.14 -12.72
N TYR A 42 3.48 28.18 -13.53
CA TYR A 42 2.68 29.37 -13.18
C TYR A 42 1.24 28.99 -12.82
N ASP A 43 0.65 28.12 -13.63
CA ASP A 43 -0.75 27.69 -13.45
C ASP A 43 -0.94 26.88 -12.16
N PHE A 44 0.02 26.02 -11.82
CA PHE A 44 -0.03 25.26 -10.57
C PHE A 44 0.06 26.18 -9.34
N LEU A 45 0.98 27.15 -9.33
CA LEU A 45 1.12 28.09 -8.22
C LEU A 45 -0.11 29.02 -8.10
N ASN A 46 -0.71 29.41 -9.22
CA ASN A 46 -2.00 30.12 -9.22
C ASN A 46 -3.15 29.25 -8.66
N TYR A 47 -3.20 27.97 -9.04
CA TYR A 47 -4.15 27.03 -8.45
C TYR A 47 -3.99 26.97 -6.93
N ILE A 48 -2.76 26.87 -6.41
CA ILE A 48 -2.49 26.88 -4.97
C ILE A 48 -2.94 28.19 -4.34
N SER A 49 -2.56 29.33 -4.93
CA SER A 49 -2.96 30.65 -4.45
C SER A 49 -4.49 30.81 -4.32
N ASN A 50 -5.22 30.30 -5.32
CA ASN A 50 -6.68 30.40 -5.36
C ASN A 50 -7.38 29.49 -4.33
N ASN A 51 -6.81 28.33 -4.05
CA ASN A 51 -7.43 27.33 -3.16
C ASN A 51 -6.98 27.42 -1.70
N TYR A 52 -5.75 27.90 -1.44
CA TYR A 52 -5.12 27.92 -0.11
C TYR A 52 -4.67 29.32 0.32
N GLY A 53 -4.76 30.31 -0.56
CA GLY A 53 -4.37 31.68 -0.30
C GLY A 53 -2.93 32.01 -0.69
N MET A 54 -2.71 33.28 -1.02
CA MET A 54 -1.39 33.79 -1.41
C MET A 54 -0.34 33.74 -0.29
N SER A 55 -0.76 33.65 0.97
CA SER A 55 0.13 33.46 2.11
C SER A 55 0.95 32.18 2.02
N VAL A 56 0.36 31.09 1.50
CA VAL A 56 1.06 29.81 1.26
C VAL A 56 2.21 30.00 0.28
N ILE A 57 1.95 30.68 -0.83
CA ILE A 57 2.96 30.97 -1.86
C ILE A 57 4.10 31.84 -1.29
N LYS A 58 3.77 32.84 -0.44
CA LYS A 58 4.78 33.67 0.23
C LYS A 58 5.68 32.87 1.15
N GLU A 59 5.10 31.95 1.94
CA GLU A 59 5.85 31.10 2.88
C GLU A 59 6.78 30.13 2.14
N ILE A 60 6.32 29.52 1.05
CA ILE A 60 7.16 28.70 0.17
C ILE A 60 8.33 29.53 -0.40
N LYS A 61 8.05 30.72 -0.94
CA LYS A 61 9.08 31.62 -1.47
C LYS A 61 10.13 31.96 -0.40
N ASP A 62 9.68 32.31 0.82
CA ASP A 62 10.57 32.73 1.91
C ASP A 62 11.43 31.56 2.41
N SER A 63 10.91 30.31 2.35
CA SER A 63 11.69 29.11 2.66
C SER A 63 12.80 28.84 1.65
N TYR A 64 12.54 29.03 0.36
CA TYR A 64 13.59 28.98 -0.68
C TYR A 64 14.62 30.08 -0.49
N ALA A 65 14.18 31.32 -0.26
CA ALA A 65 15.08 32.46 -0.06
C ALA A 65 15.99 32.31 1.16
N SER A 66 15.54 31.61 2.20
CA SER A 66 16.32 31.31 3.41
C SER A 66 17.13 30.01 3.35
N ASN A 67 17.06 29.28 2.23
CA ASN A 67 17.70 27.97 2.02
C ASN A 67 17.23 26.88 2.99
N ASN A 68 15.97 26.98 3.44
CA ASN A 68 15.32 26.06 4.38
C ASN A 68 14.14 25.31 3.76
N TYR A 69 14.02 25.27 2.43
CA TYR A 69 12.93 24.60 1.75
C TYR A 69 13.04 23.08 1.90
N ASP A 70 11.90 22.46 2.26
CA ASP A 70 11.67 21.01 2.29
C ASP A 70 10.23 20.77 1.79
N ASP A 71 10.00 19.77 0.97
CA ASP A 71 8.69 19.39 0.45
C ASP A 71 7.64 19.15 1.55
N LYS A 72 8.05 18.78 2.76
CA LYS A 72 7.17 18.65 3.94
C LYS A 72 6.50 19.96 4.34
N LEU A 73 7.07 21.10 3.93
CA LEU A 73 6.48 22.42 4.20
C LEU A 73 5.08 22.53 3.57
N TRP A 74 4.87 21.99 2.38
CA TRP A 74 3.54 21.96 1.74
C TRP A 74 2.50 21.29 2.63
N HIS A 75 2.86 20.15 3.24
CA HIS A 75 1.95 19.44 4.12
C HIS A 75 1.66 20.24 5.41
N SER A 76 2.67 20.86 6.01
CA SER A 76 2.49 21.66 7.24
C SER A 76 1.58 22.87 7.03
N ILE A 77 1.63 23.52 5.86
CA ILE A 77 0.86 24.72 5.57
C ILE A 77 -0.54 24.40 5.05
N THR A 78 -0.65 23.41 4.12
CA THR A 78 -1.91 23.12 3.41
C THR A 78 -2.64 21.90 3.94
N GLY A 79 -1.98 21.08 4.76
CA GLY A 79 -2.45 19.77 5.20
C GLY A 79 -2.38 18.70 4.09
N LYS A 80 -1.63 18.95 3.00
CA LYS A 80 -1.46 18.03 1.88
C LYS A 80 -0.04 18.08 1.35
N SER A 81 0.54 16.93 1.00
CA SER A 81 1.84 16.91 0.34
C SER A 81 1.79 17.59 -1.03
N ILE A 82 2.95 18.02 -1.52
CA ILE A 82 3.05 18.60 -2.87
C ILE A 82 2.54 17.63 -3.94
N LYS A 83 2.71 16.33 -3.76
CA LYS A 83 2.26 15.30 -4.69
C LYS A 83 0.74 15.21 -4.75
N VAL A 84 0.07 15.28 -3.59
CA VAL A 84 -1.39 15.37 -3.51
C VAL A 84 -1.92 16.68 -4.11
N LEU A 85 -1.21 17.78 -3.89
CA LEU A 85 -1.59 19.08 -4.47
C LEU A 85 -1.49 19.07 -6.00
N ARG A 86 -0.44 18.47 -6.56
CA ARG A 86 -0.28 18.26 -8.01
C ARG A 86 -1.36 17.35 -8.59
N ASP A 87 -1.68 16.23 -7.92
CA ASP A 87 -2.76 15.35 -8.36
C ASP A 87 -4.11 16.07 -8.36
N ASN A 88 -4.40 16.90 -7.36
CA ASN A 88 -5.63 17.68 -7.31
C ASN A 88 -5.70 18.73 -8.43
N TYR A 89 -4.56 19.34 -8.79
CA TYR A 89 -4.45 20.24 -9.93
C TYR A 89 -4.69 19.51 -11.25
N ASN A 90 -4.12 18.30 -11.39
CA ASN A 90 -4.23 17.49 -12.61
C ASN A 90 -5.55 16.69 -12.70
N LYS A 91 -6.38 16.65 -11.66
CA LYS A 91 -7.65 15.88 -11.62
C LYS A 91 -8.65 16.22 -12.72
N GLU A 92 -8.51 17.37 -13.37
CA GLU A 92 -9.29 17.68 -14.55
C GLU A 92 -8.90 16.85 -15.79
N TYR A 93 -7.77 16.14 -15.74
CA TYR A 93 -7.15 15.48 -16.89
C TYR A 93 -7.06 13.96 -16.81
N GLU A 94 -7.11 13.35 -15.62
CA GLU A 94 -7.00 11.90 -15.47
C GLU A 94 -8.03 11.34 -14.48
N LYS A 95 -8.94 10.47 -14.96
CA LYS A 95 -9.63 9.52 -14.08
C LYS A 95 -8.59 8.51 -13.60
N ILE A 96 -8.10 8.68 -12.39
CA ILE A 96 -7.26 7.70 -11.74
C ILE A 96 -8.18 6.59 -11.21
N ASP A 97 -8.34 5.50 -11.96
CA ASP A 97 -8.89 4.25 -11.47
C ASP A 97 -7.89 3.69 -10.44
N ASN A 98 -8.32 3.10 -9.32
CA ASN A 98 -7.45 2.61 -8.25
C ASN A 98 -6.98 3.65 -7.21
N VAL A 99 -7.83 4.54 -6.78
CA VAL A 99 -7.52 5.48 -5.69
C VAL A 99 -8.56 5.38 -4.58
N LYS A 100 -8.09 5.16 -3.35
CA LYS A 100 -8.90 5.34 -2.13
C LYS A 100 -8.52 6.66 -1.48
N VAL A 101 -9.49 7.51 -1.17
CA VAL A 101 -9.28 8.78 -0.46
C VAL A 101 -9.89 8.66 0.91
N LEU A 102 -9.10 8.94 1.94
CA LEU A 102 -9.53 8.92 3.34
C LEU A 102 -9.62 10.35 3.89
N ASP A 103 -10.48 10.53 4.88
CA ASP A 103 -10.57 11.78 5.61
C ASP A 103 -9.26 12.14 6.31
N LYS A 104 -9.05 13.45 6.55
CA LYS A 104 -7.86 13.92 7.25
C LYS A 104 -7.84 13.37 8.68
N LYS A 105 -6.73 12.72 9.05
CA LYS A 105 -6.44 12.21 10.40
C LYS A 105 -5.06 12.66 10.85
N ASP A 106 -4.87 12.72 12.16
CA ASP A 106 -3.55 13.02 12.74
C ASP A 106 -2.54 11.87 12.58
N LYS A 107 -3.04 10.69 12.27
CA LYS A 107 -2.27 9.49 12.03
C LYS A 107 -2.99 8.61 11.02
N VAL A 108 -2.27 8.05 10.07
CA VAL A 108 -2.75 7.03 9.13
C VAL A 108 -2.13 5.69 9.48
N THR A 109 -2.95 4.69 9.73
CA THR A 109 -2.49 3.33 10.07
C THR A 109 -2.67 2.40 8.87
N LEU A 110 -1.54 1.92 8.34
CA LEU A 110 -1.48 0.84 7.36
C LEU A 110 -1.22 -0.46 8.11
N SER A 111 -2.07 -1.47 7.92
CA SER A 111 -1.91 -2.78 8.57
C SER A 111 -1.69 -3.86 7.54
N PHE A 112 -0.76 -4.76 7.83
CA PHE A 112 -0.36 -5.83 6.94
C PHE A 112 -0.45 -7.17 7.65
N VAL A 113 -1.00 -8.17 6.97
CA VAL A 113 -0.97 -9.57 7.37
C VAL A 113 -0.32 -10.42 6.29
N GLY A 114 0.11 -11.61 6.65
CA GLY A 114 0.75 -12.54 5.73
C GLY A 114 -0.24 -13.28 4.82
N ASP A 115 0.04 -14.55 4.58
CA ASP A 115 -0.62 -15.36 3.56
C ASP A 115 -2.04 -15.75 3.99
N ILE A 116 -3.00 -15.49 3.09
CA ILE A 116 -4.39 -15.88 3.24
C ILE A 116 -4.76 -16.82 2.11
N SER A 117 -5.27 -18.02 2.47
CA SER A 117 -5.94 -18.94 1.57
C SER A 117 -7.38 -19.20 2.01
N LEU A 118 -8.35 -18.79 1.18
CA LEU A 118 -9.77 -19.10 1.36
C LEU A 118 -10.21 -20.22 0.40
N ALA A 119 -9.30 -21.13 0.07
CA ALA A 119 -9.53 -22.18 -0.90
C ALA A 119 -10.57 -23.21 -0.43
N ASP A 120 -11.62 -23.43 -1.21
CA ASP A 120 -12.68 -24.41 -0.92
C ASP A 120 -12.19 -25.85 -0.96
N ASN A 121 -11.13 -26.12 -1.71
CA ASN A 121 -10.50 -27.43 -1.85
C ASN A 121 -9.37 -27.66 -0.85
N PHE A 122 -9.24 -26.81 0.17
CA PHE A 122 -8.24 -26.93 1.22
C PHE A 122 -8.90 -26.86 2.60
N ASP A 123 -8.17 -27.19 3.65
CA ASP A 123 -8.70 -27.51 4.98
C ASP A 123 -9.59 -26.42 5.62
N ILE A 124 -9.29 -25.15 5.38
CA ILE A 124 -9.85 -24.07 6.20
C ILE A 124 -11.32 -23.74 5.85
N MET A 125 -11.69 -23.74 4.58
CA MET A 125 -13.05 -23.37 4.19
C MET A 125 -14.10 -24.43 4.56
N PRO A 126 -13.87 -25.75 4.41
CA PRO A 126 -14.75 -26.77 4.99
C PRO A 126 -14.96 -26.64 6.50
N TYR A 127 -13.95 -26.17 7.22
CA TYR A 127 -14.03 -25.93 8.67
C TYR A 127 -14.85 -24.66 8.98
N TYR A 128 -14.61 -23.57 8.24
CA TYR A 128 -15.38 -22.33 8.31
C TYR A 128 -16.88 -22.59 8.10
N ASP A 129 -17.23 -23.30 7.04
CA ASP A 129 -18.63 -23.63 6.70
C ASP A 129 -19.29 -24.49 7.78
N LYS A 130 -18.55 -25.47 8.31
CA LYS A 130 -19.05 -26.37 9.38
C LYS A 130 -19.34 -25.60 10.67
N ARG A 131 -18.55 -24.58 11.00
CA ARG A 131 -18.78 -23.78 12.21
C ARG A 131 -19.97 -22.84 12.07
N GLY A 132 -20.16 -22.24 10.91
CA GLY A 132 -21.24 -21.28 10.68
C GLY A 132 -21.15 -20.00 11.53
N GLU A 133 -19.95 -19.66 12.01
CA GLU A 133 -19.69 -18.49 12.86
C GLU A 133 -19.20 -17.27 12.06
N GLY A 134 -19.23 -17.33 10.71
CA GLY A 134 -18.66 -16.32 9.84
C GLY A 134 -17.16 -16.12 10.10
N VAL A 135 -16.64 -14.92 9.91
CA VAL A 135 -15.23 -14.60 10.11
C VAL A 135 -14.70 -14.97 11.51
N TYR A 136 -15.56 -14.95 12.53
CA TYR A 136 -15.17 -15.30 13.90
C TYR A 136 -14.88 -16.80 14.07
N GLY A 137 -15.26 -17.63 13.12
CA GLY A 137 -14.86 -19.05 13.08
C GLY A 137 -13.38 -19.23 12.79
N ILE A 138 -12.74 -18.32 12.06
CA ILE A 138 -11.34 -18.41 11.61
C ILE A 138 -10.43 -17.30 12.17
N LEU A 139 -10.99 -16.25 12.74
CA LEU A 139 -10.26 -15.16 13.42
C LEU A 139 -10.85 -14.93 14.82
N SER A 140 -10.03 -14.54 15.78
CA SER A 140 -10.55 -14.03 17.05
C SER A 140 -11.17 -12.65 16.86
N LYS A 141 -12.08 -12.28 17.79
CA LYS A 141 -12.74 -10.97 17.73
C LYS A 141 -11.74 -9.82 17.76
N GLU A 142 -10.71 -9.94 18.59
CA GLU A 142 -9.66 -8.93 18.74
C GLU A 142 -8.87 -8.73 17.44
N VAL A 143 -8.59 -9.82 16.70
CA VAL A 143 -7.95 -9.75 15.39
C VAL A 143 -8.86 -9.01 14.40
N VAL A 144 -10.14 -9.38 14.33
CA VAL A 144 -11.11 -8.71 13.44
C VAL A 144 -11.26 -7.23 13.78
N ASP A 145 -11.32 -6.90 15.08
CA ASP A 145 -11.41 -5.51 15.54
C ASP A 145 -10.18 -4.69 15.10
N ILE A 146 -8.95 -5.24 15.22
CA ILE A 146 -7.72 -4.57 14.78
C ILE A 146 -7.73 -4.37 13.26
N MET A 147 -8.07 -5.41 12.49
CA MET A 147 -8.11 -5.33 11.04
C MET A 147 -9.11 -4.27 10.56
N ASN A 148 -10.31 -4.23 11.13
CA ASN A 148 -11.34 -3.24 10.78
C ASN A 148 -11.04 -1.82 11.27
N ASN A 149 -10.12 -1.63 12.20
CA ASN A 149 -9.69 -0.32 12.69
C ASN A 149 -8.51 0.28 11.91
N ALA A 150 -7.89 -0.50 11.02
CA ALA A 150 -6.87 0.01 10.11
C ALA A 150 -7.48 1.01 9.13
N ASP A 151 -6.70 2.01 8.71
CA ASP A 151 -7.11 2.91 7.63
C ASP A 151 -6.98 2.23 6.27
N ILE A 152 -5.96 1.39 6.12
CA ILE A 152 -5.75 0.49 5.00
C ILE A 152 -5.28 -0.86 5.53
N MET A 153 -6.08 -1.90 5.31
CA MET A 153 -5.76 -3.28 5.64
C MET A 153 -5.31 -4.03 4.38
N VAL A 154 -4.09 -4.56 4.39
CA VAL A 154 -3.45 -5.21 3.25
C VAL A 154 -3.18 -6.69 3.56
N ALA A 155 -3.47 -7.57 2.61
CA ALA A 155 -3.25 -9.01 2.72
C ALA A 155 -2.66 -9.62 1.44
N ASN A 156 -1.98 -10.76 1.52
CA ASN A 156 -1.65 -11.56 0.36
C ASN A 156 -2.76 -12.59 0.09
N ASN A 157 -3.42 -12.47 -1.08
CA ASN A 157 -4.43 -13.44 -1.53
C ASN A 157 -3.75 -14.59 -2.27
N GLU A 158 -3.51 -15.68 -1.58
CA GLU A 158 -2.72 -16.80 -2.09
C GLU A 158 -3.60 -17.97 -2.58
N PHE A 159 -4.53 -17.66 -3.47
CA PHE A 159 -5.40 -18.63 -4.14
C PHE A 159 -6.04 -18.04 -5.39
N THR A 160 -6.48 -18.92 -6.29
CA THR A 160 -7.27 -18.59 -7.47
C THR A 160 -8.73 -18.38 -7.10
N ILE A 161 -9.41 -17.38 -7.66
CA ILE A 161 -10.83 -17.08 -7.41
C ILE A 161 -11.64 -17.43 -8.66
N SER A 162 -12.24 -18.61 -8.70
CA SER A 162 -13.01 -19.07 -9.85
C SER A 162 -13.80 -20.35 -9.54
N ASP A 163 -14.90 -20.54 -10.23
CA ASP A 163 -15.60 -21.84 -10.30
C ASP A 163 -15.20 -22.64 -11.55
N ARG A 164 -14.26 -22.13 -12.37
CA ARG A 164 -13.82 -22.69 -13.66
C ARG A 164 -12.35 -23.10 -13.63
N GLY A 165 -11.88 -23.62 -14.75
CA GLY A 165 -10.49 -24.05 -14.92
C GLY A 165 -10.22 -25.45 -14.36
N SER A 166 -9.00 -25.94 -14.58
CA SER A 166 -8.54 -27.23 -14.11
C SER A 166 -7.21 -27.06 -13.34
N PRO A 167 -6.98 -27.83 -12.28
CA PRO A 167 -5.78 -27.67 -11.46
C PRO A 167 -4.53 -27.95 -12.31
N LEU A 168 -3.52 -27.10 -12.15
CA LEU A 168 -2.21 -27.31 -12.76
C LEU A 168 -1.49 -28.48 -12.08
N ASN A 169 -0.49 -29.02 -12.73
CA ASN A 169 0.34 -30.09 -12.17
C ASN A 169 1.33 -29.54 -11.12
N LYS A 170 0.78 -29.19 -9.95
CA LYS A 170 1.50 -28.69 -8.76
C LYS A 170 1.17 -29.57 -7.56
N GLN A 171 2.05 -29.58 -6.56
CA GLN A 171 1.81 -30.34 -5.32
C GLN A 171 0.55 -29.83 -4.58
N TYR A 172 0.38 -28.53 -4.52
CA TYR A 172 -0.79 -27.87 -3.96
C TYR A 172 -1.38 -26.91 -4.99
N THR A 173 -2.70 -26.88 -5.08
CA THR A 173 -3.46 -25.93 -5.89
C THR A 173 -4.63 -25.40 -5.08
N PHE A 174 -4.78 -24.08 -5.02
CA PHE A 174 -5.77 -23.42 -4.19
C PHE A 174 -6.81 -22.69 -5.03
N ARG A 175 -8.09 -23.00 -4.80
CA ARG A 175 -9.20 -22.34 -5.48
C ARG A 175 -10.36 -22.08 -4.53
N ALA A 176 -10.87 -20.86 -4.57
CA ALA A 176 -12.05 -20.44 -3.85
C ALA A 176 -13.17 -20.03 -4.82
N SER A 177 -14.42 -20.30 -4.46
CA SER A 177 -15.56 -19.72 -5.15
C SER A 177 -15.59 -18.20 -4.94
N PRO A 178 -16.12 -17.42 -5.91
CA PRO A 178 -16.14 -15.96 -5.81
C PRO A 178 -16.83 -15.42 -4.54
N SER A 179 -17.82 -16.15 -4.03
CA SER A 179 -18.56 -15.78 -2.82
C SER A 179 -17.68 -15.68 -1.56
N ARG A 180 -16.53 -16.35 -1.54
CA ARG A 180 -15.56 -16.27 -0.42
C ARG A 180 -14.95 -14.87 -0.25
N LEU A 181 -14.98 -14.05 -1.29
CA LEU A 181 -14.53 -12.66 -1.22
C LEU A 181 -15.32 -11.80 -0.23
N ASN A 182 -16.54 -12.20 0.15
CA ASN A 182 -17.28 -11.52 1.22
C ASN A 182 -16.55 -11.59 2.57
N ILE A 183 -15.73 -12.64 2.81
CA ILE A 183 -14.93 -12.78 4.02
C ILE A 183 -13.92 -11.64 4.13
N TYR A 184 -13.32 -11.18 3.02
CA TYR A 184 -12.44 -10.02 3.03
C TYR A 184 -13.15 -8.74 3.51
N LYS A 185 -14.42 -8.55 3.14
CA LYS A 185 -15.22 -7.41 3.61
C LYS A 185 -15.48 -7.49 5.12
N GLU A 186 -15.77 -8.70 5.63
CA GLU A 186 -15.95 -8.92 7.07
C GLU A 186 -14.64 -8.68 7.87
N MET A 187 -13.49 -8.94 7.24
CA MET A 187 -12.16 -8.71 7.81
C MET A 187 -11.68 -7.26 7.68
N GLY A 188 -12.38 -6.43 6.90
CA GLY A 188 -11.95 -5.05 6.61
C GLY A 188 -10.74 -4.97 5.68
N VAL A 189 -10.51 -5.97 4.82
CA VAL A 189 -9.41 -5.94 3.85
C VAL A 189 -9.71 -4.94 2.74
N ASP A 190 -8.80 -3.98 2.56
CA ASP A 190 -8.92 -2.88 1.59
C ASP A 190 -8.13 -3.12 0.32
N LEU A 191 -7.06 -3.91 0.39
CA LEU A 191 -6.15 -4.17 -0.72
C LEU A 191 -5.57 -5.57 -0.61
N VAL A 192 -5.53 -6.30 -1.72
CA VAL A 192 -4.84 -7.59 -1.78
C VAL A 192 -3.67 -7.57 -2.75
N SER A 193 -2.56 -8.18 -2.34
CA SER A 193 -1.49 -8.61 -3.24
C SER A 193 -1.93 -9.91 -3.92
N ILE A 194 -1.75 -10.00 -5.23
CA ILE A 194 -2.02 -11.21 -6.00
C ILE A 194 -0.82 -11.63 -6.89
N ALA A 195 0.34 -11.00 -6.71
CA ALA A 195 1.57 -11.45 -7.34
C ALA A 195 2.16 -12.62 -6.55
N ASN A 196 1.60 -13.80 -6.69
CA ASN A 196 2.07 -15.01 -6.00
C ASN A 196 1.99 -16.26 -6.89
N ASN A 197 2.48 -17.37 -6.38
CA ASN A 197 2.56 -18.64 -7.12
C ASN A 197 1.22 -19.40 -7.15
N HIS A 198 0.15 -18.96 -6.47
CA HIS A 198 -1.13 -19.66 -6.40
C HIS A 198 -2.30 -18.96 -7.12
N ILE A 199 -2.13 -17.73 -7.57
CA ILE A 199 -3.20 -17.02 -8.31
C ILE A 199 -3.55 -17.65 -9.66
N TYR A 200 -2.68 -18.47 -10.22
CA TYR A 200 -2.84 -19.10 -11.53
C TYR A 200 -3.05 -20.63 -11.45
N ASP A 201 -3.30 -21.19 -10.28
CA ASP A 201 -3.32 -22.64 -10.02
C ASP A 201 -4.34 -23.42 -10.87
N TYR A 202 -5.33 -22.76 -11.42
CA TYR A 202 -6.37 -23.34 -12.26
C TYR A 202 -6.35 -22.83 -13.71
N GLY A 203 -5.22 -22.27 -14.15
CA GLY A 203 -4.95 -21.84 -15.51
C GLY A 203 -5.54 -20.48 -15.87
N GLU A 204 -5.38 -20.12 -17.15
CA GLU A 204 -5.71 -18.78 -17.66
C GLU A 204 -7.14 -18.34 -17.41
N GLU A 205 -8.11 -19.24 -17.67
CA GLU A 205 -9.53 -18.93 -17.51
C GLU A 205 -9.86 -18.55 -16.05
N ALA A 206 -9.34 -19.31 -15.10
CA ALA A 206 -9.53 -19.05 -13.68
C ALA A 206 -8.75 -17.83 -13.19
N PHE A 207 -7.58 -17.56 -13.76
CA PHE A 207 -6.84 -16.34 -13.50
C PHE A 207 -7.62 -15.09 -13.95
N GLN A 208 -8.19 -15.09 -15.16
CA GLN A 208 -9.02 -13.99 -15.64
C GLN A 208 -10.28 -13.80 -14.78
N ASP A 209 -10.88 -14.89 -14.31
CA ASP A 209 -11.98 -14.85 -13.35
C ASP A 209 -11.55 -14.16 -12.04
N SER A 210 -10.36 -14.46 -11.54
CA SER A 210 -9.84 -13.85 -10.31
C SER A 210 -9.76 -12.34 -10.44
N LEU A 211 -9.19 -11.83 -11.54
CA LEU A 211 -9.12 -10.38 -11.82
C LEU A 211 -10.53 -9.76 -11.93
N LYS A 212 -11.45 -10.46 -12.60
CA LYS A 212 -12.83 -10.01 -12.77
C LYS A 212 -13.57 -9.96 -11.44
N TYR A 213 -13.53 -11.03 -10.64
CA TYR A 213 -14.29 -11.10 -9.40
C TYR A 213 -13.74 -10.15 -8.32
N LEU A 214 -12.43 -9.93 -8.24
CA LEU A 214 -11.88 -8.89 -7.36
C LEU A 214 -12.49 -7.52 -7.70
N LYS A 215 -12.60 -7.17 -8.98
CA LYS A 215 -13.26 -5.93 -9.43
C LYS A 215 -14.76 -5.91 -9.10
N GLU A 216 -15.50 -7.02 -9.35
CA GLU A 216 -16.94 -7.12 -9.10
C GLU A 216 -17.29 -7.04 -7.60
N TYR A 217 -16.38 -7.47 -6.73
CA TYR A 217 -16.54 -7.40 -5.27
C TYR A 217 -15.97 -6.13 -4.67
N ASP A 218 -15.50 -5.17 -5.49
CA ASP A 218 -14.87 -3.93 -5.05
C ASP A 218 -13.66 -4.16 -4.12
N ILE A 219 -12.84 -5.17 -4.42
CA ILE A 219 -11.59 -5.45 -3.70
C ILE A 219 -10.43 -5.02 -4.59
N PRO A 220 -9.76 -3.90 -4.28
CA PRO A 220 -8.56 -3.47 -4.99
C PRO A 220 -7.45 -4.52 -4.92
N TYR A 221 -6.67 -4.64 -5.99
CA TYR A 221 -5.55 -5.56 -6.04
C TYR A 221 -4.36 -4.99 -6.79
N VAL A 222 -3.18 -5.54 -6.51
CA VAL A 222 -1.91 -5.20 -7.16
C VAL A 222 -1.12 -6.47 -7.50
N GLY A 223 -0.28 -6.39 -8.53
CA GLY A 223 0.71 -7.41 -8.83
C GLY A 223 0.32 -8.40 -9.93
N ALA A 224 -0.83 -8.24 -10.58
CA ALA A 224 -1.23 -9.05 -11.73
C ALA A 224 -2.13 -8.26 -12.69
N GLY A 225 -2.23 -8.70 -13.92
CA GLY A 225 -3.05 -8.04 -14.92
C GLY A 225 -3.15 -8.81 -16.24
N THR A 226 -3.93 -8.26 -17.18
CA THR A 226 -4.10 -8.79 -18.54
C THR A 226 -2.86 -8.55 -19.40
N ASN A 227 -1.97 -7.68 -18.97
CA ASN A 227 -0.68 -7.36 -19.55
C ASN A 227 0.25 -6.76 -18.49
N ILE A 228 1.52 -6.51 -18.85
CA ILE A 228 2.53 -6.01 -17.91
C ILE A 228 2.21 -4.61 -17.36
N GLU A 229 1.58 -3.75 -18.13
CA GLU A 229 1.23 -2.39 -17.66
C GLU A 229 0.15 -2.44 -16.57
N GLU A 230 -0.80 -3.38 -16.67
CA GLU A 230 -1.76 -3.63 -15.59
C GLU A 230 -1.09 -4.33 -14.39
N ALA A 231 -0.23 -5.32 -14.64
CA ALA A 231 0.40 -6.09 -13.57
C ALA A 231 1.35 -5.26 -12.69
N LYS A 232 2.06 -4.28 -13.25
CA LYS A 232 2.96 -3.37 -12.52
C LYS A 232 2.25 -2.14 -11.92
N ARG A 233 0.97 -1.94 -12.27
CA ARG A 233 0.21 -0.74 -11.86
C ARG A 233 0.05 -0.66 -10.35
N ALA A 234 0.35 0.51 -9.79
CA ALA A 234 0.16 0.78 -8.38
C ALA A 234 -1.33 0.99 -8.03
N PHE A 235 -1.69 0.65 -6.80
CA PHE A 235 -2.87 1.18 -6.12
C PHE A 235 -2.45 2.39 -5.30
N TYR A 236 -3.27 3.42 -5.28
CA TYR A 236 -2.99 4.63 -4.52
C TYR A 236 -3.97 4.82 -3.36
N CYS A 237 -3.44 5.27 -2.23
CA CYS A 237 -4.23 5.78 -1.12
C CYS A 237 -3.83 7.23 -0.86
N ILE A 238 -4.81 8.12 -0.75
CA ILE A 238 -4.60 9.49 -0.28
C ILE A 238 -5.15 9.56 1.14
N ALA A 239 -4.25 9.68 2.11
CA ALA A 239 -4.58 9.65 3.53
C ALA A 239 -3.69 10.60 4.31
N GLY A 240 -4.24 11.31 5.30
CA GLY A 240 -3.51 12.30 6.09
C GLY A 240 -2.87 13.41 5.26
N GLY A 241 -3.30 13.61 4.02
CA GLY A 241 -2.71 14.57 3.08
C GLY A 241 -1.47 14.04 2.34
N TYR A 242 -1.14 12.76 2.51
CA TYR A 242 -0.07 12.07 1.79
C TYR A 242 -0.63 11.14 0.71
N LYS A 243 0.10 10.97 -0.37
CA LYS A 243 -0.15 9.98 -1.42
C LYS A 243 0.76 8.79 -1.19
N ILE A 244 0.15 7.62 -1.02
CA ILE A 244 0.80 6.34 -0.75
C ILE A 244 0.54 5.43 -1.93
N SER A 245 1.60 4.91 -2.59
CA SER A 245 1.48 3.91 -3.64
C SER A 245 1.81 2.52 -3.10
N PHE A 246 1.05 1.53 -3.56
CA PHE A 246 1.27 0.12 -3.28
C PHE A 246 1.54 -0.59 -4.60
N ILE A 247 2.65 -1.30 -4.67
CA ILE A 247 3.04 -2.17 -5.79
C ILE A 247 3.25 -3.58 -5.26
N SER A 248 3.01 -4.59 -6.10
CA SER A 248 3.31 -5.97 -5.73
C SER A 248 4.03 -6.70 -6.85
N ALA A 249 4.99 -7.56 -6.47
CA ALA A 249 5.73 -8.40 -7.39
C ALA A 249 6.06 -9.76 -6.76
N SER A 250 6.42 -10.75 -7.59
CA SER A 250 6.75 -12.10 -7.13
C SER A 250 8.09 -12.60 -7.67
N ARG A 251 8.81 -13.26 -6.74
CA ARG A 251 10.04 -14.04 -6.98
C ARG A 251 9.94 -15.45 -6.36
N ALA A 252 8.75 -16.01 -6.22
CA ALA A 252 8.52 -17.24 -5.45
C ALA A 252 8.87 -18.52 -6.20
N GLU A 253 8.59 -18.63 -7.50
CA GLU A 253 8.75 -19.85 -8.27
C GLU A 253 10.02 -19.86 -9.12
N LYS A 254 10.97 -20.77 -8.80
CA LYS A 254 12.15 -21.02 -9.65
C LYS A 254 11.79 -21.70 -10.98
N ASN A 255 10.84 -22.64 -10.93
CA ASN A 255 10.27 -23.29 -12.13
C ASN A 255 8.99 -22.55 -12.50
N ILE A 256 9.00 -21.91 -13.67
CA ILE A 256 7.92 -21.02 -14.10
C ILE A 256 6.67 -21.85 -14.42
N ILE A 257 5.76 -21.98 -13.45
CA ILE A 257 4.42 -22.52 -13.65
C ILE A 257 3.42 -21.36 -13.72
N THR A 258 3.55 -20.37 -12.83
CA THR A 258 2.74 -19.15 -12.86
C THR A 258 3.31 -18.17 -13.88
N PRO A 259 2.60 -17.82 -14.96
CA PRO A 259 3.11 -16.95 -16.00
C PRO A 259 3.33 -15.52 -15.50
N GLY A 260 4.43 -14.92 -15.92
CA GLY A 260 4.63 -13.48 -15.82
C GLY A 260 3.87 -12.75 -16.92
N ALA A 261 3.29 -11.61 -16.59
CA ALA A 261 2.67 -10.73 -17.57
C ALA A 261 3.71 -10.21 -18.58
N THR A 262 3.28 -10.08 -19.84
CA THR A 262 4.06 -9.44 -20.91
C THR A 262 3.28 -8.28 -21.52
N SER A 263 3.79 -7.62 -22.54
CA SER A 263 3.03 -6.59 -23.27
C SER A 263 1.76 -7.11 -23.93
N THR A 264 1.64 -8.42 -24.17
CA THR A 264 0.54 -9.05 -24.92
C THR A 264 -0.10 -10.24 -24.20
N SER A 265 0.36 -10.62 -23.04
CA SER A 265 -0.18 -11.74 -22.27
C SER A 265 -0.37 -11.39 -20.81
N SER A 266 -1.44 -11.95 -20.23
CA SER A 266 -1.78 -11.87 -18.82
C SER A 266 -0.77 -12.60 -17.94
N GLY A 267 -0.75 -12.24 -16.67
CA GLY A 267 0.07 -12.89 -15.67
C GLY A 267 0.35 -11.99 -14.47
N ILE A 268 1.25 -12.46 -13.61
CA ILE A 268 1.72 -11.71 -12.44
C ILE A 268 2.90 -10.79 -12.79
N PHE A 269 3.16 -9.78 -11.97
CA PHE A 269 4.38 -9.00 -12.02
C PHE A 269 5.54 -9.82 -11.44
N ARG A 270 6.31 -10.46 -12.33
CA ARG A 270 7.48 -11.23 -11.93
C ARG A 270 8.72 -10.36 -11.82
N CYS A 271 9.54 -10.59 -10.81
CA CYS A 271 10.75 -9.81 -10.54
C CYS A 271 12.01 -10.68 -10.36
N TYR A 272 12.14 -11.80 -11.13
CA TYR A 272 13.41 -12.53 -11.21
C TYR A 272 14.50 -11.71 -11.88
N ASP A 273 14.14 -10.94 -12.91
CA ASP A 273 14.87 -9.76 -13.36
C ASP A 273 14.30 -8.53 -12.62
N ASN A 274 15.15 -7.87 -11.86
CA ASN A 274 14.74 -6.76 -11.00
C ASN A 274 14.61 -5.41 -11.72
N GLU A 275 15.11 -5.28 -12.93
CA GLU A 275 15.25 -3.99 -13.60
C GLU A 275 13.89 -3.28 -13.73
N LEU A 276 12.88 -4.01 -14.21
CA LEU A 276 11.54 -3.43 -14.37
C LEU A 276 10.91 -3.03 -13.02
N LEU A 277 11.07 -3.84 -11.97
CA LEU A 277 10.55 -3.50 -10.65
C LEU A 277 11.26 -2.28 -10.06
N ILE A 278 12.59 -2.21 -10.17
CA ILE A 278 13.39 -1.06 -9.73
C ILE A 278 12.93 0.23 -10.44
N ASN A 279 12.71 0.17 -11.75
CA ASN A 279 12.23 1.31 -12.53
C ASN A 279 10.81 1.71 -12.12
N THR A 280 9.92 0.72 -11.89
CA THR A 280 8.56 0.99 -11.40
C THR A 280 8.57 1.67 -10.03
N ILE A 281 9.43 1.20 -9.09
CA ILE A 281 9.59 1.85 -7.77
C ILE A 281 10.03 3.32 -7.92
N LYS A 282 11.01 3.59 -8.79
CA LYS A 282 11.48 4.96 -9.05
C LYS A 282 10.38 5.84 -9.62
N GLU A 283 9.65 5.36 -10.64
CA GLU A 283 8.52 6.07 -11.24
C GLU A 283 7.43 6.38 -10.20
N GLU A 284 7.12 5.42 -9.31
CA GLU A 284 6.12 5.63 -8.27
C GLU A 284 6.62 6.57 -7.17
N LYS A 285 7.93 6.57 -6.86
CA LYS A 285 8.50 7.52 -5.90
C LYS A 285 8.45 8.96 -6.37
N GLU A 286 8.51 9.19 -7.68
CA GLU A 286 8.30 10.52 -8.26
C GLU A 286 6.85 11.01 -8.10
N LYS A 287 5.87 10.09 -8.08
CA LYS A 287 4.43 10.37 -8.04
C LYS A 287 3.81 10.32 -6.65
N SER A 288 4.49 9.68 -5.66
CA SER A 288 3.93 9.38 -4.35
C SER A 288 4.90 9.76 -3.22
N ASP A 289 4.33 10.14 -2.08
CA ASP A 289 5.12 10.47 -0.88
C ASP A 289 5.74 9.22 -0.29
N TYR A 290 4.98 8.10 -0.31
CA TYR A 290 5.42 6.79 0.16
C TYR A 290 5.18 5.73 -0.90
N VAL A 291 6.15 4.83 -1.07
CA VAL A 291 6.07 3.65 -1.94
C VAL A 291 6.18 2.41 -1.07
N ILE A 292 5.12 1.61 -1.06
CA ILE A 292 5.02 0.34 -0.34
C ILE A 292 5.17 -0.80 -1.34
N LEU A 293 6.19 -1.62 -1.18
CA LEU A 293 6.39 -2.81 -1.99
C LEU A 293 5.90 -4.07 -1.25
N LEU A 294 4.94 -4.76 -1.83
CA LEU A 294 4.49 -6.09 -1.40
C LEU A 294 5.22 -7.13 -2.25
N ILE A 295 5.97 -8.03 -1.64
CA ILE A 295 6.77 -8.98 -2.40
C ILE A 295 6.58 -10.41 -1.95
N HIS A 296 6.29 -11.32 -2.88
CA HIS A 296 6.09 -12.73 -2.62
C HIS A 296 7.37 -13.49 -2.98
N TRP A 297 8.14 -13.94 -1.98
CA TRP A 297 9.50 -14.45 -2.16
C TRP A 297 10.00 -15.34 -1.03
N GLY A 298 11.18 -15.91 -1.24
CA GLY A 298 11.91 -16.67 -0.24
C GLY A 298 11.72 -18.17 -0.39
N LYS A 299 12.11 -18.90 0.64
CA LYS A 299 12.00 -20.34 0.72
C LYS A 299 10.89 -20.71 1.68
N GLU A 300 9.93 -21.54 1.22
CA GLU A 300 8.88 -22.09 2.06
C GLU A 300 9.45 -22.83 3.29
N ASP A 301 8.73 -22.75 4.40
CA ASP A 301 9.02 -23.39 5.69
C ASP A 301 10.44 -23.09 6.24
N SER A 302 10.95 -21.89 5.99
CA SER A 302 12.25 -21.45 6.47
C SER A 302 12.22 -20.07 7.11
N HIS A 303 12.80 -19.94 8.30
CA HIS A 303 13.08 -18.64 8.93
C HIS A 303 14.33 -17.96 8.36
N GLU A 304 15.15 -18.70 7.60
CA GLU A 304 16.40 -18.19 7.03
C GLU A 304 16.13 -17.34 5.79
N LEU A 305 16.85 -16.23 5.67
CA LEU A 305 16.80 -15.33 4.53
C LEU A 305 17.76 -15.80 3.44
N GLU A 306 17.28 -15.88 2.22
CA GLU A 306 18.15 -16.11 1.06
C GLU A 306 19.01 -14.87 0.77
N GLU A 307 20.26 -15.04 0.34
CA GLU A 307 21.16 -13.93 -0.03
C GLU A 307 20.53 -12.96 -1.04
N VAL A 308 19.72 -13.48 -1.97
CA VAL A 308 19.02 -12.67 -2.95
C VAL A 308 18.00 -11.75 -2.30
N MET A 309 17.31 -12.17 -1.23
CA MET A 309 16.38 -11.33 -0.49
C MET A 309 17.12 -10.17 0.19
N LEU A 310 18.25 -10.48 0.86
CA LEU A 310 19.10 -9.49 1.54
C LEU A 310 19.67 -8.45 0.57
N LYS A 311 19.99 -8.86 -0.64
CA LYS A 311 20.53 -7.97 -1.65
C LYS A 311 19.44 -7.12 -2.29
N THR A 312 18.39 -7.77 -2.82
CA THR A 312 17.39 -7.09 -3.63
C THR A 312 16.48 -6.19 -2.81
N SER A 313 16.21 -6.52 -1.53
CA SER A 313 15.47 -5.63 -0.63
C SER A 313 16.13 -4.25 -0.49
N LYS A 314 17.46 -4.23 -0.38
CA LYS A 314 18.24 -2.97 -0.32
C LYS A 314 18.20 -2.21 -1.65
N GLU A 315 18.26 -2.92 -2.77
CA GLU A 315 18.10 -2.33 -4.10
C GLU A 315 16.72 -1.66 -4.26
N TYR A 316 15.66 -2.26 -3.70
CA TYR A 316 14.30 -1.69 -3.72
C TYR A 316 14.18 -0.43 -2.84
N VAL A 317 14.77 -0.44 -1.65
CA VAL A 317 14.86 0.75 -0.79
C VAL A 317 15.69 1.85 -1.47
N ASP A 318 16.81 1.49 -2.08
CA ASP A 318 17.66 2.45 -2.81
C ASP A 318 16.95 3.04 -4.04
N ALA A 319 16.00 2.30 -4.64
CA ALA A 319 15.15 2.79 -5.72
C ALA A 319 14.02 3.72 -5.24
N GLY A 320 13.71 3.74 -3.94
CA GLY A 320 12.70 4.64 -3.35
C GLY A 320 11.56 3.95 -2.62
N ALA A 321 11.61 2.62 -2.40
CA ALA A 321 10.64 1.96 -1.55
C ALA A 321 10.82 2.43 -0.08
N ASP A 322 9.72 2.87 0.53
CA ASP A 322 9.71 3.35 1.92
C ASP A 322 9.38 2.24 2.92
N LEU A 323 8.77 1.15 2.41
CA LEU A 323 8.47 -0.07 3.16
C LEU A 323 8.47 -1.25 2.19
N VAL A 324 9.05 -2.38 2.63
CA VAL A 324 8.96 -3.66 1.92
C VAL A 324 8.30 -4.67 2.84
N VAL A 325 7.23 -5.33 2.36
CA VAL A 325 6.50 -6.36 3.11
C VAL A 325 6.45 -7.65 2.30
N GLY A 326 7.03 -8.71 2.83
CA GLY A 326 7.16 -10.01 2.19
C GLY A 326 6.12 -11.04 2.66
N SER A 327 5.90 -12.03 1.80
CA SER A 327 5.03 -13.20 1.96
C SER A 327 5.65 -14.42 1.30
N HIS A 328 5.02 -15.60 1.34
CA HIS A 328 5.44 -16.88 0.72
C HIS A 328 6.14 -17.88 1.64
N ALA A 329 6.97 -17.47 2.57
CA ALA A 329 7.73 -18.45 3.36
C ALA A 329 6.87 -19.26 4.33
N HIS A 330 5.59 -18.91 4.49
CA HIS A 330 4.63 -19.55 5.41
C HIS A 330 5.05 -19.56 6.88
N LEU A 331 6.13 -18.87 7.20
CA LEU A 331 6.68 -18.66 8.54
C LEU A 331 7.10 -17.20 8.69
N LEU A 332 7.10 -16.71 9.94
CA LEU A 332 7.70 -15.42 10.26
C LEU A 332 9.19 -15.45 9.90
N GLN A 333 9.63 -14.47 9.13
CA GLN A 333 11.03 -14.16 8.96
C GLN A 333 11.35 -12.83 9.63
N GLY A 334 12.64 -12.54 9.83
CA GLY A 334 13.07 -11.31 10.49
C GLY A 334 12.67 -10.04 9.76
N MET A 335 12.91 -8.91 10.41
CA MET A 335 12.80 -7.59 9.80
C MET A 335 14.16 -6.88 9.82
N GLU A 336 14.38 -5.96 8.90
CA GLU A 336 15.62 -5.20 8.81
C GLU A 336 15.32 -3.72 8.67
N PHE A 337 16.06 -2.86 9.40
CA PHE A 337 16.16 -1.45 9.04
C PHE A 337 17.34 -1.22 8.11
N TYR A 338 17.07 -0.59 6.98
CA TYR A 338 18.06 -0.14 6.03
C TYR A 338 17.75 1.29 5.58
N LYS A 339 18.65 2.24 5.85
CA LYS A 339 18.44 3.67 5.56
C LYS A 339 17.11 4.19 6.12
N ASP A 340 16.84 3.94 7.40
CA ASP A 340 15.60 4.30 8.12
C ASP A 340 14.30 3.70 7.55
N LYS A 341 14.38 2.76 6.62
CA LYS A 341 13.22 2.07 6.03
C LYS A 341 13.13 0.65 6.56
N LEU A 342 11.90 0.23 6.89
CA LEU A 342 11.64 -1.12 7.36
C LEU A 342 11.47 -2.09 6.20
N ILE A 343 12.14 -3.23 6.29
CA ILE A 343 11.96 -4.41 5.44
C ILE A 343 11.42 -5.52 6.33
N ALA A 344 10.16 -5.90 6.18
CA ALA A 344 9.56 -7.07 6.80
C ALA A 344 9.64 -8.24 5.82
N TYR A 345 10.55 -9.17 6.05
CA TYR A 345 10.86 -10.22 5.07
C TYR A 345 9.73 -11.21 4.87
N ASN A 346 9.01 -11.61 5.93
CA ASN A 346 7.80 -12.43 5.80
C ASN A 346 6.93 -12.36 7.07
N LEU A 347 5.62 -12.31 6.90
CA LEU A 347 4.65 -12.27 8.00
C LEU A 347 4.01 -13.64 8.31
N GLY A 348 4.37 -14.70 7.57
CA GLY A 348 3.88 -16.06 7.75
C GLY A 348 2.43 -16.28 7.33
N ASP A 349 1.90 -17.47 7.63
CA ASP A 349 0.50 -17.81 7.38
C ASP A 349 -0.43 -17.06 8.34
N PHE A 350 -1.40 -16.33 7.79
CA PHE A 350 -2.39 -15.63 8.62
C PHE A 350 -3.74 -16.37 8.68
N ILE A 351 -4.24 -16.82 7.53
CA ILE A 351 -5.39 -17.71 7.40
C ILE A 351 -5.02 -18.74 6.33
N PHE A 352 -4.61 -19.93 6.71
CA PHE A 352 -4.08 -20.87 5.72
C PHE A 352 -4.52 -22.31 5.95
N ASN A 353 -4.14 -22.92 7.07
CA ASN A 353 -4.40 -24.32 7.37
C ASN A 353 -4.62 -24.54 8.89
N ARG A 354 -4.59 -25.81 9.34
CA ARG A 354 -4.76 -26.17 10.76
C ARG A 354 -3.47 -26.14 11.57
N GLU A 355 -2.33 -25.96 10.92
CA GLU A 355 -1.03 -26.02 11.58
C GLU A 355 -0.90 -24.91 12.62
N THR A 356 -0.10 -25.20 13.65
CA THR A 356 0.23 -24.20 14.66
C THR A 356 1.45 -23.42 14.18
N LYS A 357 1.23 -22.17 13.74
CA LYS A 357 2.28 -21.29 13.25
C LYS A 357 2.17 -19.90 13.88
N ASP A 358 3.32 -19.36 14.28
CA ASP A 358 3.41 -17.97 14.69
C ASP A 358 3.25 -17.06 13.47
N THR A 359 2.49 -16.00 13.62
CA THR A 359 2.24 -14.98 12.61
C THR A 359 2.00 -13.64 13.31
N GLY A 360 1.59 -12.62 12.60
CA GLY A 360 1.26 -11.34 13.23
C GLY A 360 0.70 -10.29 12.28
N ILE A 361 0.31 -9.19 12.89
CA ILE A 361 -0.12 -7.98 12.19
C ILE A 361 0.99 -6.95 12.32
N LEU A 362 1.51 -6.48 11.19
CA LEU A 362 2.42 -5.34 11.15
C LEU A 362 1.60 -4.06 10.96
N ASN A 363 1.61 -3.17 11.94
CA ASN A 363 1.05 -1.83 11.82
C ASN A 363 2.15 -0.82 11.50
N VAL A 364 1.90 0.00 10.50
CA VAL A 364 2.77 1.11 10.11
C VAL A 364 1.96 2.38 10.21
N ASN A 365 2.38 3.30 11.08
CA ASN A 365 1.69 4.56 11.29
C ASN A 365 2.46 5.69 10.62
N ILE A 366 1.80 6.40 9.71
CA ILE A 366 2.32 7.65 9.13
C ILE A 366 1.76 8.79 9.96
N LEU A 367 2.65 9.55 10.59
CA LEU A 367 2.30 10.68 11.44
C LEU A 367 2.18 11.98 10.62
N ASN A 368 1.59 13.01 11.23
CA ASN A 368 1.40 14.31 10.58
C ASN A 368 2.69 14.98 10.10
N ASP A 369 3.82 14.69 10.75
CA ASP A 369 5.15 15.20 10.37
C ASP A 369 5.81 14.36 9.25
N GLY A 370 5.12 13.34 8.76
CA GLY A 370 5.61 12.43 7.74
C GLY A 370 6.57 11.36 8.26
N SER A 371 6.76 11.24 9.56
CA SER A 371 7.52 10.12 10.13
C SER A 371 6.69 8.85 10.16
N MET A 372 7.37 7.69 10.11
CA MET A 372 6.74 6.38 10.25
C MET A 372 7.10 5.75 11.59
N THR A 373 6.12 5.14 12.25
CA THR A 373 6.33 4.26 13.40
C THR A 373 5.76 2.88 13.11
N TYR A 374 6.31 1.86 13.78
CA TYR A 374 6.04 0.48 13.46
C TYR A 374 5.69 -0.30 14.72
N ASP A 375 4.65 -1.12 14.64
CA ASP A 375 4.22 -2.01 15.71
C ASP A 375 3.93 -3.40 15.15
N PHE A 376 4.41 -4.44 15.83
CA PHE A 376 4.09 -5.82 15.50
C PHE A 376 3.21 -6.43 16.59
N ILE A 377 2.06 -6.95 16.19
CA ILE A 377 1.12 -7.63 17.07
C ILE A 377 1.25 -9.12 16.84
N PRO A 378 1.94 -9.85 17.71
CA PRO A 378 2.09 -11.32 17.60
C PRO A 378 0.75 -12.03 17.64
N CYS A 379 0.54 -12.89 16.65
CA CYS A 379 -0.61 -13.77 16.52
C CYS A 379 -0.16 -15.21 16.38
N ILE A 380 -1.09 -16.12 16.55
CA ILE A 380 -0.91 -17.53 16.28
C ILE A 380 -2.04 -18.06 15.43
N GLN A 381 -1.72 -18.69 14.31
CA GLN A 381 -2.63 -19.58 13.61
C GLN A 381 -2.58 -20.94 14.29
N LYS A 382 -3.71 -21.45 14.75
CA LYS A 382 -3.82 -22.75 15.38
C LYS A 382 -5.24 -23.30 15.22
N ASP A 383 -5.36 -24.57 14.87
CA ASP A 383 -6.65 -25.24 14.73
C ASP A 383 -7.64 -24.43 13.86
N TYR A 384 -7.17 -23.96 12.69
CA TYR A 384 -7.91 -23.15 11.71
C TYR A 384 -8.30 -21.74 12.18
N LYS A 385 -7.76 -21.26 13.27
CA LYS A 385 -8.11 -19.94 13.79
C LYS A 385 -6.88 -19.13 14.13
N THR A 386 -6.87 -17.89 13.69
CA THR A 386 -5.84 -16.91 14.07
C THR A 386 -6.31 -16.06 15.23
N SER A 387 -5.48 -15.97 16.25
CA SER A 387 -5.76 -15.23 17.47
C SER A 387 -4.54 -14.44 17.93
N ILE A 388 -4.76 -13.33 18.64
CA ILE A 388 -3.68 -12.56 19.26
C ILE A 388 -3.04 -13.39 20.37
N LEU A 389 -1.72 -13.32 20.44
CA LEU A 389 -0.97 -13.89 21.56
C LEU A 389 -0.89 -12.90 22.73
N SER A 390 -0.98 -13.43 23.93
CA SER A 390 -0.81 -12.68 25.18
C SER A 390 0.37 -13.17 26.00
N ASP A 391 0.75 -12.38 27.00
CA ASP A 391 1.71 -12.76 28.05
C ASP A 391 3.01 -13.38 27.53
N ASN A 392 3.36 -14.55 28.04
CA ASN A 392 4.61 -15.23 27.75
C ASN A 392 4.72 -15.67 26.27
N ASP A 393 3.61 -16.07 25.64
CA ASP A 393 3.63 -16.48 24.23
C ASP A 393 3.86 -15.29 23.31
N ARG A 394 3.29 -14.13 23.62
CA ARG A 394 3.58 -12.87 22.94
C ARG A 394 5.05 -12.50 23.06
N LEU A 395 5.61 -12.55 24.27
CA LEU A 395 7.03 -12.27 24.50
C LEU A 395 7.95 -13.28 23.81
N ARG A 396 7.56 -14.55 23.75
CA ARG A 396 8.29 -15.60 23.00
C ARG A 396 8.42 -15.22 21.53
N VAL A 397 7.33 -14.80 20.88
CA VAL A 397 7.35 -14.42 19.45
C VAL A 397 8.17 -13.15 19.26
N LEU A 398 8.02 -12.12 20.10
CA LEU A 398 8.83 -10.90 19.99
C LEU A 398 10.34 -11.18 20.16
N ASN A 399 10.70 -12.10 21.06
CA ASN A 399 12.09 -12.54 21.22
C ASN A 399 12.59 -13.33 20.00
N ASN A 400 11.76 -14.18 19.40
CA ASN A 400 12.10 -14.86 18.14
C ASN A 400 12.32 -13.87 17.03
N MET A 401 11.45 -12.87 16.89
CA MET A 401 11.61 -11.80 15.90
C MET A 401 12.90 -11.00 16.11
N ASN A 402 13.28 -10.71 17.36
CA ASN A 402 14.58 -10.11 17.67
C ASN A 402 15.77 -10.97 17.20
N ASN A 403 15.66 -12.30 17.32
CA ASN A 403 16.72 -13.22 16.90
C ASN A 403 16.82 -13.36 15.37
N TYR A 404 15.70 -13.26 14.65
CA TYR A 404 15.64 -13.36 13.18
C TYR A 404 16.01 -12.05 12.49
N SER A 405 15.93 -10.91 13.20
CA SER A 405 15.98 -9.58 12.60
C SER A 405 17.38 -8.99 12.54
N ILE A 406 17.57 -8.13 11.54
CA ILE A 406 18.82 -7.43 11.26
C ILE A 406 18.59 -5.95 11.55
N ASN A 407 19.39 -5.36 12.45
CA ASN A 407 19.31 -3.93 12.81
C ASN A 407 17.90 -3.46 13.24
N ALA A 408 17.01 -4.38 13.66
CA ALA A 408 15.68 -4.08 14.17
C ALA A 408 15.51 -4.66 15.59
N ILE A 409 14.81 -3.93 16.44
CA ILE A 409 14.50 -4.32 17.81
C ILE A 409 12.98 -4.29 18.01
N PHE A 410 12.43 -5.40 18.45
CA PHE A 410 11.05 -5.53 18.92
C PHE A 410 11.02 -5.34 20.44
N ASN A 411 10.41 -4.26 20.87
CA ASN A 411 10.19 -3.97 22.28
C ASN A 411 9.08 -4.85 22.87
N THR A 412 9.02 -4.95 24.17
CA THR A 412 8.00 -5.78 24.87
C THR A 412 6.57 -5.30 24.66
N ASP A 413 6.36 -4.06 24.26
CA ASP A 413 5.04 -3.50 23.88
C ASP A 413 4.65 -3.79 22.43
N GLY A 414 5.57 -4.35 21.63
CA GLY A 414 5.39 -4.66 20.21
C GLY A 414 5.92 -3.58 19.27
N SER A 415 6.29 -2.41 19.77
CA SER A 415 6.90 -1.37 18.94
C SER A 415 8.23 -1.83 18.36
N ILE A 416 8.49 -1.43 17.11
CA ILE A 416 9.70 -1.79 16.38
C ILE A 416 10.53 -0.52 16.16
N ARG A 417 11.82 -0.61 16.41
CA ARG A 417 12.77 0.47 16.15
C ARG A 417 14.08 -0.05 15.57
N GLU A 418 14.83 0.82 14.98
CA GLU A 418 16.22 0.55 14.60
C GLU A 418 17.09 0.32 15.85
N ARG A 419 18.09 -0.55 15.70
CA ARG A 419 19.00 -0.94 16.80
C ARG A 419 19.97 0.17 17.16
#